data_c8fff952fafaed6cdb54332770a2aec3
#
_entry.id   c8fff952fafaed6cdb54332770a2aec3
#
_cell.length_a   1.000
_cell.length_b   1.000
_cell.length_c   1.000
_cell.angle_alpha   90.00
_cell.angle_beta   90.00
_cell.angle_gamma   90.00
#
_symmetry.space_group_name_H-M   'P 1'
#
loop_
_entity.id
_entity.type
_entity.pdbx_description
1 polymer ?
#
loop_
_entity_poly.entity_id
_entity_poly.type
_entity_poly.pdbx_seq_one_letter_code
_entity_poly.pdbx_strand_id
1 'polypeptide(L)'
;KGCTPAPPRRAPRLGEHTAEVLTEWRNAGSASPDPVGSPPDEAALPLAGVKILDFMWALAGPAATRMLADYGAEVVRVESASKPDPIRGGRPFVDRRFGPETGALFHSTNASKRMLALDLARPEAREVVLDLVRWADVVCESFTPGAMERMGFGYEALREVNPGLVMLSTSLMGQTGPLSTFSGYGNLSAAIVGFHEMTGWPDREASGPYGAYTDYVAPKFAAAAILAALERRRDSGKGVHLDLSQAEASLHFLAPAMLDVFVNAADPTRCGNRDELLAPHGCYPV
;
A
#
# COMPACT_ATOMS: atom_id res chain seq x y z
N LYS A 1 0.04 4.30 26.90
CA LYS A 1 -1.35 3.80 26.79
C LYS A 1 -1.59 3.55 25.31
N GLY A 2 -1.98 2.31 24.92
CA GLY A 2 -2.16 1.95 23.51
C GLY A 2 -3.42 2.62 22.94
N CYS A 3 -3.29 3.19 21.75
CA CYS A 3 -4.43 3.63 20.98
C CYS A 3 -5.12 2.40 20.36
N THR A 4 -6.42 2.27 20.54
CA THR A 4 -7.21 1.23 19.88
C THR A 4 -7.69 1.79 18.54
N PRO A 5 -7.44 1.11 17.41
CA PRO A 5 -8.00 1.52 16.13
C PRO A 5 -9.53 1.64 16.21
N ALA A 6 -10.10 2.57 15.47
CA ALA A 6 -11.55 2.64 15.33
C ALA A 6 -12.05 1.32 14.69
N PRO A 7 -13.27 0.87 15.04
CA PRO A 7 -13.85 -0.28 14.33
C PRO A 7 -13.90 0.02 12.83
N PRO A 8 -13.40 -0.88 11.97
CA PRO A 8 -13.34 -0.63 10.55
C PRO A 8 -14.74 -0.46 9.97
N ARG A 9 -14.93 0.60 9.18
CA ARG A 9 -16.14 0.76 8.38
C ARG A 9 -16.06 -0.17 7.18
N ARG A 10 -17.20 -0.60 6.63
CA ARG A 10 -17.21 -1.39 5.40
C ARG A 10 -16.46 -0.68 4.27
N ALA A 11 -15.91 -1.43 3.34
CA ALA A 11 -15.37 -0.85 2.12
C ALA A 11 -16.47 -0.14 1.33
N PRO A 12 -16.17 1.01 0.72
CA PRO A 12 -17.13 1.78 -0.07
C PRO A 12 -17.45 1.09 -1.39
N ARG A 13 -18.67 1.32 -1.90
CA ARG A 13 -19.03 0.97 -3.27
C ARG A 13 -18.33 1.91 -4.26
N LEU A 14 -18.23 1.47 -5.51
CA LEU A 14 -17.66 2.32 -6.55
C LEU A 14 -18.42 3.64 -6.66
N GLY A 15 -17.71 4.75 -6.48
CA GLY A 15 -18.26 6.10 -6.54
C GLY A 15 -19.20 6.51 -5.40
N GLU A 16 -19.31 5.74 -4.33
CA GLU A 16 -20.23 5.97 -3.22
C GLU A 16 -20.13 7.38 -2.63
N HIS A 17 -18.93 7.94 -2.58
CA HIS A 17 -18.68 9.25 -1.96
C HIS A 17 -18.34 10.34 -2.99
N THR A 18 -18.56 10.10 -4.28
CA THR A 18 -18.17 11.05 -5.34
C THR A 18 -18.78 12.44 -5.12
N ALA A 19 -20.09 12.52 -4.90
CA ALA A 19 -20.76 13.82 -4.72
C ALA A 19 -20.33 14.52 -3.43
N GLU A 20 -20.15 13.76 -2.35
CA GLU A 20 -19.71 14.25 -1.04
C GLU A 20 -18.29 14.82 -1.14
N VAL A 21 -17.32 14.04 -1.64
CA VAL A 21 -15.93 14.46 -1.81
C VAL A 21 -15.82 15.71 -2.69
N LEU A 22 -16.51 15.75 -3.84
CA LEU A 22 -16.47 16.90 -4.74
C LEU A 22 -17.15 18.15 -4.13
N THR A 23 -18.17 17.98 -3.30
CA THR A 23 -18.87 19.09 -2.63
C THR A 23 -18.03 19.67 -1.50
N GLU A 24 -17.49 18.82 -0.63
CA GLU A 24 -16.60 19.24 0.45
C GLU A 24 -15.38 19.97 -0.09
N TRP A 25 -14.77 19.40 -1.12
CA TRP A 25 -13.64 20.00 -1.77
C TRP A 25 -13.95 21.38 -2.39
N ARG A 26 -15.06 21.53 -3.13
CA ARG A 26 -15.48 22.83 -3.71
C ARG A 26 -15.74 23.89 -2.64
N ASN A 27 -16.23 23.46 -1.48
CA ASN A 27 -16.56 24.36 -0.37
C ASN A 27 -15.33 24.68 0.52
N ALA A 28 -14.31 23.82 0.50
CA ALA A 28 -13.12 24.01 1.34
C ALA A 28 -12.27 25.23 0.92
N GLY A 29 -12.49 25.76 -0.30
CA GLY A 29 -11.67 26.86 -0.82
C GLY A 29 -10.18 26.49 -0.78
N SER A 30 -9.30 27.37 -1.20
CA SER A 30 -7.84 27.18 -1.10
C SER A 30 -7.33 27.35 0.36
N ALA A 31 -7.90 26.59 1.28
CA ALA A 31 -7.36 26.53 2.62
C ALA A 31 -6.01 25.82 2.54
N SER A 32 -4.93 26.57 2.80
CA SER A 32 -3.63 26.00 3.08
C SER A 32 -3.78 24.88 4.10
N PRO A 33 -3.03 23.78 3.99
CA PRO A 33 -3.05 22.75 5.02
C PRO A 33 -2.84 23.43 6.37
N ASP A 34 -3.73 23.17 7.33
CA ASP A 34 -3.59 23.68 8.68
C ASP A 34 -2.16 23.37 9.15
N PRO A 35 -1.47 24.34 9.77
CA PRO A 35 -0.16 24.07 10.33
C PRO A 35 -0.31 22.92 11.31
N VAL A 36 0.42 21.84 11.04
CA VAL A 36 0.51 20.67 11.91
C VAL A 36 1.02 21.16 13.27
N GLY A 37 0.15 21.42 14.22
CA GLY A 37 0.59 22.05 15.46
C GLY A 37 -0.43 22.20 16.58
N SER A 38 -1.70 21.92 16.35
CA SER A 38 -2.63 21.82 17.49
C SER A 38 -2.38 20.50 18.20
N PRO A 39 -2.21 20.48 19.53
CA PRO A 39 -2.13 19.21 20.27
C PRO A 39 -3.38 18.40 19.94
N PRO A 40 -3.24 17.11 19.59
CA PRO A 40 -4.39 16.27 19.28
C PRO A 40 -5.31 16.24 20.51
N ASP A 41 -6.61 16.32 20.26
CA ASP A 41 -7.60 15.95 21.27
C ASP A 41 -7.21 14.54 21.79
N GLU A 42 -7.11 14.36 23.11
CA GLU A 42 -6.73 13.06 23.72
C GLU A 42 -7.65 11.91 23.27
N ALA A 43 -8.83 12.22 22.75
CA ALA A 43 -9.79 11.27 22.17
C ALA A 43 -9.59 11.03 20.66
N ALA A 44 -8.78 11.84 19.98
CA ALA A 44 -8.58 11.71 18.54
C ALA A 44 -7.67 10.51 18.20
N LEU A 45 -7.94 9.86 17.06
CA LEU A 45 -7.07 8.81 16.53
C LEU A 45 -5.72 9.42 16.10
N PRO A 46 -4.62 8.64 16.17
CA PRO A 46 -3.26 9.14 15.91
C PRO A 46 -3.05 9.84 14.57
N LEU A 47 -3.82 9.47 13.55
CA LEU A 47 -3.71 10.04 12.21
C LEU A 47 -4.92 10.94 11.86
N ALA A 48 -5.69 11.36 12.85
CA ALA A 48 -6.76 12.33 12.63
C ALA A 48 -6.19 13.61 11.97
N GLY A 49 -6.83 14.06 10.88
CA GLY A 49 -6.37 15.21 10.09
C GLY A 49 -5.37 14.88 8.97
N VAL A 50 -4.79 13.69 8.94
CA VAL A 50 -3.95 13.25 7.80
C VAL A 50 -4.83 12.88 6.61
N LYS A 51 -4.54 13.45 5.44
CA LYS A 51 -5.32 13.33 4.21
C LYS A 51 -4.55 12.57 3.13
N ILE A 52 -5.11 11.48 2.63
CA ILE A 52 -4.46 10.57 1.67
C ILE A 52 -5.29 10.44 0.41
N LEU A 53 -4.70 10.76 -0.73
CA LEU A 53 -5.24 10.49 -2.06
C LEU A 53 -4.68 9.17 -2.57
N ASP A 54 -5.54 8.18 -2.76
CA ASP A 54 -5.18 6.77 -3.00
C ASP A 54 -5.56 6.34 -4.42
N PHE A 55 -4.55 6.16 -5.28
CA PHE A 55 -4.68 5.60 -6.64
C PHE A 55 -4.25 4.11 -6.70
N MET A 56 -4.00 3.49 -5.56
CA MET A 56 -3.45 2.14 -5.52
C MET A 56 -4.47 1.08 -5.91
N TRP A 57 -3.99 -0.02 -6.51
CA TRP A 57 -4.78 -1.14 -7.00
C TRP A 57 -4.33 -2.45 -6.38
N ALA A 58 -5.17 -3.47 -6.56
CA ALA A 58 -4.98 -4.84 -6.11
C ALA A 58 -4.89 -4.97 -4.58
N LEU A 59 -3.79 -5.50 -4.04
CA LEU A 59 -3.75 -5.94 -2.64
C LEU A 59 -2.77 -5.09 -1.79
N ALA A 60 -1.50 -5.08 -2.16
CA ALA A 60 -0.44 -4.51 -1.31
C ALA A 60 -0.63 -3.02 -1.04
N GLY A 61 -0.82 -2.23 -2.09
CA GLY A 61 -1.02 -0.78 -1.95
C GLY A 61 -2.26 -0.44 -1.14
N PRO A 62 -3.46 -0.89 -1.54
CA PRO A 62 -4.69 -0.64 -0.80
C PRO A 62 -4.66 -1.09 0.65
N ALA A 63 -3.94 -2.18 0.99
CA ALA A 63 -3.79 -2.62 2.36
C ALA A 63 -2.99 -1.63 3.22
N ALA A 64 -1.97 -0.97 2.64
CA ALA A 64 -1.21 0.06 3.34
C ALA A 64 -2.08 1.28 3.70
N THR A 65 -2.81 1.82 2.74
CA THR A 65 -3.67 2.99 2.98
C THR A 65 -4.87 2.65 3.86
N ARG A 66 -5.39 1.42 3.81
CA ARG A 66 -6.37 0.95 4.77
C ARG A 66 -5.84 0.96 6.21
N MET A 67 -4.62 0.48 6.44
CA MET A 67 -4.01 0.52 7.79
C MET A 67 -3.97 1.95 8.33
N LEU A 68 -3.61 2.94 7.50
CA LEU A 68 -3.60 4.34 7.90
C LEU A 68 -5.01 4.88 8.18
N ALA A 69 -6.01 4.45 7.39
CA ALA A 69 -7.41 4.80 7.62
C ALA A 69 -7.95 4.23 8.94
N ASP A 70 -7.56 3.01 9.32
CA ASP A 70 -7.95 2.38 10.58
C ASP A 70 -7.41 3.17 11.81
N TYR A 71 -6.33 3.95 11.63
CA TYR A 71 -5.77 4.85 12.64
C TYR A 71 -6.19 6.31 12.49
N GLY A 72 -7.18 6.61 11.65
CA GLY A 72 -7.85 7.91 11.60
C GLY A 72 -7.49 8.78 10.40
N ALA A 73 -6.60 8.35 9.50
CA ALA A 73 -6.36 9.08 8.26
C ALA A 73 -7.62 9.11 7.38
N GLU A 74 -7.90 10.26 6.78
CA GLU A 74 -8.93 10.40 5.77
C GLU A 74 -8.38 9.93 4.42
N VAL A 75 -8.85 8.79 3.93
CA VAL A 75 -8.38 8.20 2.68
C VAL A 75 -9.46 8.32 1.61
N VAL A 76 -9.17 9.07 0.56
CA VAL A 76 -9.99 9.15 -0.65
C VAL A 76 -9.36 8.30 -1.74
N ARG A 77 -10.01 7.18 -2.05
CA ARG A 77 -9.59 6.28 -3.13
C ARG A 77 -10.23 6.68 -4.44
N VAL A 78 -9.42 6.76 -5.49
CA VAL A 78 -9.85 7.04 -6.86
C VAL A 78 -9.95 5.75 -7.65
N GLU A 79 -11.09 5.52 -8.29
CA GLU A 79 -11.32 4.37 -9.17
C GLU A 79 -12.28 4.76 -10.29
N SER A 80 -12.20 4.10 -11.44
CA SER A 80 -13.10 4.35 -12.59
C SER A 80 -13.98 3.15 -12.88
N ALA A 81 -15.23 3.41 -13.26
CA ALA A 81 -16.12 2.38 -13.74
C ALA A 81 -15.67 1.77 -15.08
N SER A 82 -14.90 2.53 -15.87
CA SER A 82 -14.32 2.05 -17.15
C SER A 82 -13.14 1.10 -16.93
N LYS A 83 -12.44 1.24 -15.80
CA LYS A 83 -11.34 0.37 -15.37
C LYS A 83 -11.46 0.08 -13.86
N PRO A 84 -12.33 -0.84 -13.46
CA PRO A 84 -12.44 -1.22 -12.05
C PRO A 84 -11.23 -2.01 -11.59
N ASP A 85 -10.91 -1.93 -10.30
CA ASP A 85 -9.82 -2.69 -9.70
C ASP A 85 -10.06 -4.21 -9.88
N PRO A 86 -9.09 -4.95 -10.44
CA PRO A 86 -9.22 -6.39 -10.65
C PRO A 86 -9.53 -7.18 -9.37
N ILE A 87 -9.11 -6.67 -8.19
CA ILE A 87 -9.36 -7.33 -6.91
C ILE A 87 -10.85 -7.41 -6.56
N ARG A 88 -11.72 -6.60 -7.20
CA ARG A 88 -13.17 -6.70 -7.06
C ARG A 88 -13.70 -8.07 -7.51
N GLY A 89 -13.00 -8.70 -8.48
CA GLY A 89 -13.25 -10.08 -8.91
C GLY A 89 -12.60 -11.16 -8.05
N GLY A 90 -11.91 -10.77 -6.96
CA GLY A 90 -11.18 -11.68 -6.07
C GLY A 90 -12.10 -12.44 -5.11
N ARG A 91 -11.96 -13.77 -5.11
CA ARG A 91 -12.68 -14.66 -4.15
C ARG A 91 -12.14 -14.49 -2.72
N PRO A 92 -12.93 -14.88 -1.68
CA PRO A 92 -14.33 -15.31 -1.72
C PRO A 92 -15.31 -14.16 -1.98
N PHE A 93 -16.55 -14.49 -2.34
CA PHE A 93 -17.62 -13.51 -2.55
C PHE A 93 -18.64 -13.58 -1.42
N VAL A 94 -19.16 -12.42 -1.00
CA VAL A 94 -20.25 -12.31 -0.05
C VAL A 94 -21.47 -13.07 -0.57
N ASP A 95 -22.09 -13.89 0.27
CA ASP A 95 -23.21 -14.76 -0.07
C ASP A 95 -22.98 -15.68 -1.29
N ARG A 96 -21.72 -15.96 -1.63
CA ARG A 96 -21.31 -16.72 -2.82
C ARG A 96 -21.81 -16.13 -4.15
N ARG A 97 -22.17 -14.84 -4.16
CA ARG A 97 -22.65 -14.12 -5.36
C ARG A 97 -21.51 -13.37 -6.01
N PHE A 98 -21.20 -13.71 -7.24
CA PHE A 98 -20.23 -12.95 -8.04
C PHE A 98 -20.77 -11.54 -8.36
N GLY A 99 -19.95 -10.51 -8.10
CA GLY A 99 -20.24 -9.12 -8.43
C GLY A 99 -19.12 -8.18 -8.00
N PRO A 100 -19.03 -6.99 -8.58
CA PRO A 100 -17.95 -6.04 -8.31
C PRO A 100 -17.98 -5.50 -6.87
N GLU A 101 -19.12 -5.60 -6.19
CA GLU A 101 -19.32 -5.14 -4.82
C GLU A 101 -19.34 -6.30 -3.79
N THR A 102 -19.00 -7.51 -4.20
CA THR A 102 -19.09 -8.68 -3.33
C THR A 102 -17.75 -9.37 -3.08
N GLY A 103 -16.67 -8.91 -3.71
CA GLY A 103 -15.33 -9.48 -3.57
C GLY A 103 -14.75 -9.20 -2.19
N ALA A 104 -14.55 -10.24 -1.36
CA ALA A 104 -14.07 -10.07 0.02
C ALA A 104 -12.66 -9.51 0.08
N LEU A 105 -11.79 -9.80 -0.89
CA LEU A 105 -10.45 -9.22 -0.94
C LEU A 105 -10.49 -7.70 -1.12
N PHE A 106 -11.39 -7.19 -1.97
CA PHE A 106 -11.60 -5.75 -2.09
C PHE A 106 -12.05 -5.14 -0.76
N HIS A 107 -13.03 -5.74 -0.11
CA HIS A 107 -13.53 -5.28 1.18
C HIS A 107 -12.46 -5.28 2.27
N SER A 108 -11.62 -6.32 2.30
CA SER A 108 -10.56 -6.45 3.30
C SER A 108 -9.45 -5.40 3.18
N THR A 109 -9.25 -4.83 1.99
CA THR A 109 -8.16 -3.86 1.74
C THR A 109 -8.66 -2.41 1.59
N ASN A 110 -9.97 -2.19 1.54
CA ASN A 110 -10.54 -0.87 1.30
C ASN A 110 -11.58 -0.42 2.36
N ALA A 111 -11.69 -1.16 3.45
CA ALA A 111 -12.47 -0.72 4.60
C ALA A 111 -11.98 0.64 5.11
N SER A 112 -12.89 1.42 5.68
CA SER A 112 -12.62 2.75 6.28
C SER A 112 -12.24 3.87 5.29
N LYS A 113 -12.19 3.60 3.98
CA LYS A 113 -11.92 4.61 2.94
C LYS A 113 -13.18 5.25 2.41
N ARG A 114 -13.03 6.39 1.74
CA ARG A 114 -14.03 7.01 0.87
C ARG A 114 -13.68 6.70 -0.59
N MET A 115 -14.68 6.61 -1.47
CA MET A 115 -14.48 6.26 -2.88
C MET A 115 -14.98 7.37 -3.80
N LEU A 116 -14.09 7.89 -4.62
CA LEU A 116 -14.35 8.83 -5.70
C LEU A 116 -14.31 8.08 -7.04
N ALA A 117 -15.40 8.12 -7.81
CA ALA A 117 -15.38 7.63 -9.19
C ALA A 117 -14.85 8.73 -10.11
N LEU A 118 -13.66 8.51 -10.66
CA LEU A 118 -13.01 9.45 -11.58
C LEU A 118 -12.25 8.68 -12.66
N ASP A 119 -12.52 9.01 -13.92
CA ASP A 119 -11.81 8.43 -15.07
C ASP A 119 -10.60 9.31 -15.43
N LEU A 120 -9.40 8.88 -15.03
CA LEU A 120 -8.14 9.60 -15.26
C LEU A 120 -7.78 9.75 -16.76
N ALA A 121 -8.43 9.00 -17.65
CA ALA A 121 -8.23 9.16 -19.09
C ALA A 121 -8.96 10.39 -19.67
N ARG A 122 -9.87 10.99 -18.90
CA ARG A 122 -10.59 12.19 -19.34
C ARG A 122 -9.79 13.45 -19.01
N PRO A 123 -9.67 14.39 -19.96
CA PRO A 123 -8.95 15.65 -19.71
C PRO A 123 -9.48 16.43 -18.50
N GLU A 124 -10.79 16.39 -18.26
CA GLU A 124 -11.44 17.09 -17.14
C GLU A 124 -11.05 16.54 -15.77
N ALA A 125 -10.61 15.27 -15.73
CA ALA A 125 -10.14 14.65 -14.49
C ALA A 125 -8.87 15.31 -13.95
N ARG A 126 -8.07 15.93 -14.84
CA ARG A 126 -6.79 16.56 -14.45
C ARG A 126 -7.00 17.63 -13.39
N GLU A 127 -7.90 18.55 -13.60
CA GLU A 127 -8.19 19.63 -12.66
C GLU A 127 -8.62 19.07 -11.29
N VAL A 128 -9.52 18.09 -11.32
CA VAL A 128 -10.00 17.42 -10.08
C VAL A 128 -8.85 16.77 -9.33
N VAL A 129 -7.94 16.09 -10.03
CA VAL A 129 -6.76 15.47 -9.39
C VAL A 129 -5.84 16.52 -8.78
N LEU A 130 -5.52 17.60 -9.51
CA LEU A 130 -4.64 18.65 -9.01
C LEU A 130 -5.22 19.34 -7.78
N ASP A 131 -6.51 19.53 -7.75
CA ASP A 131 -7.18 20.10 -6.60
C ASP A 131 -7.19 19.15 -5.38
N LEU A 132 -7.39 17.86 -5.62
CA LEU A 132 -7.24 16.85 -4.57
C LEU A 132 -5.80 16.74 -4.07
N VAL A 133 -4.80 16.98 -4.93
CA VAL A 133 -3.39 17.05 -4.52
C VAL A 133 -3.12 18.25 -3.61
N ARG A 134 -3.77 19.39 -3.84
CA ARG A 134 -3.69 20.53 -2.91
C ARG A 134 -4.27 20.21 -1.53
N TRP A 135 -5.32 19.41 -1.49
CA TRP A 135 -5.96 18.94 -0.27
C TRP A 135 -5.15 17.86 0.46
N ALA A 136 -4.40 17.01 -0.27
CA ALA A 136 -3.78 15.83 0.26
C ALA A 136 -2.44 16.12 0.96
N ASP A 137 -2.16 15.42 2.04
CA ASP A 137 -0.83 15.30 2.65
C ASP A 137 0.01 14.25 1.95
N VAL A 138 -0.65 13.18 1.50
CA VAL A 138 -0.01 12.01 0.88
C VAL A 138 -0.75 11.63 -0.39
N VAL A 139 0.00 11.35 -1.45
CA VAL A 139 -0.47 10.67 -2.65
C VAL A 139 0.14 9.28 -2.70
N CYS A 140 -0.68 8.27 -2.92
CA CYS A 140 -0.23 6.88 -3.03
C CYS A 140 -0.63 6.29 -4.39
N GLU A 141 0.30 5.59 -5.06
CA GLU A 141 0.04 4.91 -6.32
C GLU A 141 0.77 3.57 -6.40
N SER A 142 0.25 2.64 -7.21
CA SER A 142 0.84 1.32 -7.44
C SER A 142 0.79 0.91 -8.92
N PHE A 143 0.95 1.87 -9.81
CA PHE A 143 0.98 1.61 -11.26
C PHE A 143 2.37 1.12 -11.71
N THR A 144 2.44 0.74 -12.97
CA THR A 144 3.74 0.42 -13.58
C THR A 144 4.64 1.65 -13.62
N PRO A 145 5.97 1.51 -13.45
CA PRO A 145 6.90 2.62 -13.47
C PRO A 145 6.67 3.59 -14.62
N GLY A 146 6.71 4.88 -14.31
CA GLY A 146 6.49 5.98 -15.25
C GLY A 146 5.02 6.18 -15.66
N ALA A 147 4.05 5.45 -15.12
CA ALA A 147 2.64 5.63 -15.48
C ALA A 147 2.08 6.97 -14.99
N MET A 148 2.40 7.36 -13.77
CA MET A 148 1.98 8.66 -13.23
C MET A 148 2.57 9.82 -14.02
N GLU A 149 3.83 9.72 -14.42
CA GLU A 149 4.51 10.70 -15.28
C GLU A 149 3.81 10.84 -16.63
N ARG A 150 3.49 9.72 -17.29
CA ARG A 150 2.76 9.73 -18.58
C ARG A 150 1.37 10.34 -18.48
N MET A 151 0.71 10.22 -17.34
CA MET A 151 -0.58 10.87 -17.07
C MET A 151 -0.43 12.34 -16.65
N GLY A 152 0.80 12.83 -16.46
CA GLY A 152 1.08 14.19 -16.00
C GLY A 152 0.88 14.38 -14.49
N PHE A 153 0.94 13.29 -13.72
CA PHE A 153 0.80 13.25 -12.27
C PHE A 153 2.06 12.70 -11.56
N GLY A 154 3.23 12.74 -12.23
CA GLY A 154 4.50 12.39 -11.60
C GLY A 154 4.84 13.32 -10.45
N TYR A 155 5.70 12.85 -9.52
CA TYR A 155 6.02 13.58 -8.30
C TYR A 155 6.47 15.03 -8.55
N GLU A 156 7.32 15.26 -9.54
CA GLU A 156 7.83 16.61 -9.84
C GLU A 156 6.69 17.58 -10.22
N ALA A 157 5.73 17.13 -11.01
CA ALA A 157 4.57 17.92 -11.38
C ALA A 157 3.61 18.15 -10.18
N LEU A 158 3.42 17.15 -9.33
CA LEU A 158 2.55 17.28 -8.17
C LEU A 158 3.15 18.14 -7.07
N ARG A 159 4.47 18.11 -6.88
CA ARG A 159 5.14 18.94 -5.87
C ARG A 159 5.15 20.43 -6.25
N GLU A 160 5.01 20.80 -7.52
CA GLU A 160 4.79 22.18 -7.92
C GLU A 160 3.44 22.71 -7.40
N VAL A 161 2.45 21.82 -7.29
CA VAL A 161 1.11 22.13 -6.79
C VAL A 161 1.06 22.10 -5.26
N ASN A 162 1.80 21.15 -4.65
CA ASN A 162 1.89 20.97 -3.21
C ASN A 162 3.35 20.65 -2.80
N PRO A 163 4.17 21.64 -2.46
CA PRO A 163 5.58 21.45 -2.10
C PRO A 163 5.80 20.56 -0.86
N GLY A 164 4.80 20.45 0.00
CA GLY A 164 4.81 19.57 1.17
C GLY A 164 4.34 18.15 0.91
N LEU A 165 4.03 17.79 -0.34
CA LEU A 165 3.46 16.51 -0.68
C LEU A 165 4.42 15.34 -0.39
N VAL A 166 3.95 14.35 0.33
CA VAL A 166 4.57 13.02 0.39
C VAL A 166 3.93 12.16 -0.70
N MET A 167 4.73 11.61 -1.60
CA MET A 167 4.24 10.66 -2.60
C MET A 167 4.85 9.29 -2.38
N LEU A 168 4.03 8.25 -2.30
CA LEU A 168 4.46 6.86 -2.29
C LEU A 168 4.13 6.20 -3.63
N SER A 169 5.15 5.76 -4.34
CA SER A 169 5.04 4.84 -5.48
C SER A 169 5.48 3.44 -5.04
N THR A 170 4.64 2.44 -5.22
CA THR A 170 5.01 1.06 -4.91
C THR A 170 4.74 0.14 -6.09
N SER A 171 5.70 -0.72 -6.39
CA SER A 171 5.58 -1.74 -7.42
C SER A 171 6.31 -3.01 -6.99
N LEU A 172 6.24 -4.05 -7.80
CA LEU A 172 6.88 -5.32 -7.46
C LEU A 172 8.38 -5.16 -7.21
N MET A 173 9.07 -4.42 -8.11
CA MET A 173 10.53 -4.26 -8.12
C MET A 173 11.01 -2.82 -7.91
N GLY A 174 10.12 -1.88 -7.56
CA GLY A 174 10.43 -0.46 -7.46
C GLY A 174 10.31 0.27 -8.80
N GLN A 175 10.47 1.60 -8.76
CA GLN A 175 10.36 2.47 -9.93
C GLN A 175 11.65 2.47 -10.78
N THR A 176 12.77 2.04 -10.21
CA THR A 176 14.10 2.11 -10.81
C THR A 176 14.79 0.76 -10.83
N GLY A 177 15.93 0.67 -11.51
CA GLY A 177 16.74 -0.54 -11.58
C GLY A 177 16.38 -1.48 -12.74
N PRO A 178 17.18 -2.53 -12.96
CA PRO A 178 17.08 -3.39 -14.16
C PRO A 178 15.80 -4.21 -14.21
N LEU A 179 15.16 -4.48 -13.09
CA LEU A 179 13.91 -5.25 -12.98
C LEU A 179 12.66 -4.39 -12.79
N SER A 180 12.77 -3.07 -12.85
CA SER A 180 11.63 -2.16 -12.58
C SER A 180 10.41 -2.42 -13.47
N THR A 181 10.60 -2.87 -14.71
CA THR A 181 9.52 -3.22 -15.64
C THR A 181 8.96 -4.63 -15.46
N PHE A 182 9.54 -5.43 -14.55
CA PHE A 182 9.08 -6.78 -14.28
C PHE A 182 7.78 -6.75 -13.48
N SER A 183 6.71 -7.24 -14.09
CA SER A 183 5.36 -7.19 -13.53
C SER A 183 4.95 -8.52 -12.91
N GLY A 184 4.19 -8.46 -11.82
CA GLY A 184 3.65 -9.65 -11.15
C GLY A 184 2.94 -9.30 -9.86
N TYR A 185 2.61 -10.35 -9.12
CA TYR A 185 1.98 -10.26 -7.80
C TYR A 185 2.90 -10.85 -6.73
N GLY A 186 2.51 -10.75 -5.48
CA GLY A 186 3.33 -11.08 -4.35
C GLY A 186 3.86 -12.50 -4.25
N ASN A 187 3.20 -13.48 -4.88
CA ASN A 187 3.73 -14.84 -4.98
C ASN A 187 4.95 -14.93 -5.92
N LEU A 188 4.93 -14.17 -7.02
CA LEU A 188 6.07 -14.11 -7.95
C LEU A 188 7.25 -13.36 -7.32
N SER A 189 6.99 -12.26 -6.62
CA SER A 189 8.03 -11.58 -5.86
C SER A 189 8.65 -12.51 -4.80
N ALA A 190 7.83 -13.26 -4.06
CA ALA A 190 8.33 -14.22 -3.08
C ALA A 190 9.25 -15.29 -3.70
N ALA A 191 8.94 -15.74 -4.92
CA ALA A 191 9.80 -16.67 -5.64
C ALA A 191 11.17 -16.04 -6.01
N ILE A 192 11.14 -14.82 -6.58
CA ILE A 192 12.34 -14.13 -7.03
C ILE A 192 13.30 -13.82 -5.87
N VAL A 193 12.76 -13.39 -4.71
CA VAL A 193 13.60 -13.04 -3.56
C VAL A 193 14.09 -14.24 -2.74
N GLY A 194 13.70 -15.48 -3.09
CA GLY A 194 14.25 -16.69 -2.50
C GLY A 194 13.34 -17.42 -1.50
N PHE A 195 12.17 -16.89 -1.13
CA PHE A 195 11.28 -17.56 -0.18
C PHE A 195 10.87 -18.97 -0.63
N HIS A 196 10.69 -19.18 -1.94
CA HIS A 196 10.29 -20.48 -2.47
C HIS A 196 11.43 -21.52 -2.32
N GLU A 197 12.69 -21.12 -2.53
CA GLU A 197 13.82 -22.04 -2.35
C GLU A 197 14.02 -22.42 -0.88
N MET A 198 13.74 -21.52 0.03
CA MET A 198 13.93 -21.74 1.47
C MET A 198 12.72 -22.39 2.16
N THR A 199 11.58 -22.55 1.46
CA THR A 199 10.35 -23.07 2.07
C THR A 199 10.01 -24.45 1.52
N GLY A 200 9.87 -25.43 2.41
CA GLY A 200 9.46 -26.79 2.06
C GLY A 200 10.38 -27.87 2.57
N TRP A 201 10.21 -29.08 2.06
CA TRP A 201 10.97 -30.26 2.43
C TRP A 201 12.13 -30.48 1.47
N PRO A 202 13.30 -30.95 1.93
CA PRO A 202 14.48 -31.12 1.09
C PRO A 202 14.31 -32.10 -0.09
N ASP A 203 13.42 -33.07 0.08
CA ASP A 203 13.12 -34.14 -0.87
C ASP A 203 11.95 -33.84 -1.81
N ARG A 204 11.45 -32.59 -1.79
CA ARG A 204 10.29 -32.17 -2.60
C ARG A 204 10.59 -30.88 -3.36
N GLU A 205 9.71 -30.55 -4.31
CA GLU A 205 9.77 -29.28 -5.02
C GLU A 205 9.55 -28.10 -4.05
N ALA A 206 10.09 -26.94 -4.42
CA ALA A 206 9.90 -25.70 -3.71
C ALA A 206 8.40 -25.33 -3.65
N SER A 207 7.86 -25.07 -2.46
CA SER A 207 6.42 -24.79 -2.29
C SER A 207 6.11 -23.33 -2.02
N GLY A 208 7.06 -22.58 -1.52
CA GLY A 208 6.90 -21.17 -1.16
C GLY A 208 5.95 -20.92 0.02
N PRO A 209 5.86 -19.68 0.48
CA PRO A 209 4.88 -19.27 1.46
C PRO A 209 3.47 -19.32 0.88
N TYR A 210 2.45 -19.53 1.75
CA TYR A 210 1.07 -19.54 1.32
C TYR A 210 0.60 -18.19 0.77
N GLY A 211 0.02 -18.20 -0.43
CA GLY A 211 -0.58 -17.04 -1.09
C GLY A 211 0.45 -16.02 -1.60
N ALA A 212 0.00 -14.80 -1.82
CA ALA A 212 0.81 -13.69 -2.31
C ALA A 212 1.57 -13.01 -1.15
N TYR A 213 2.55 -13.70 -0.60
CA TYR A 213 3.21 -13.35 0.67
C TYR A 213 3.71 -11.90 0.74
N THR A 214 4.39 -11.42 -0.31
CA THR A 214 4.95 -10.06 -0.28
C THR A 214 3.88 -8.97 -0.34
N ASP A 215 2.68 -9.27 -0.86
CA ASP A 215 1.54 -8.36 -0.81
C ASP A 215 1.03 -8.11 0.62
N TYR A 216 1.35 -8.99 1.57
CA TYR A 216 1.02 -8.81 2.98
C TYR A 216 2.17 -8.24 3.81
N VAL A 217 3.39 -8.34 3.31
CA VAL A 217 4.60 -7.79 3.93
C VAL A 217 4.79 -6.32 3.59
N ALA A 218 4.83 -6.00 2.30
CA ALA A 218 5.11 -4.66 1.80
C ALA A 218 4.20 -3.54 2.35
N PRO A 219 2.89 -3.76 2.60
CA PRO A 219 2.03 -2.73 3.18
C PRO A 219 2.53 -2.16 4.51
N LYS A 220 3.19 -2.97 5.32
CA LYS A 220 3.71 -2.54 6.63
C LYS A 220 4.89 -1.58 6.47
N PHE A 221 5.78 -1.88 5.51
CA PHE A 221 6.88 -0.99 5.16
C PHE A 221 6.36 0.31 4.51
N ALA A 222 5.35 0.21 3.64
CA ALA A 222 4.69 1.37 3.04
C ALA A 222 4.10 2.31 4.10
N ALA A 223 3.34 1.77 5.04
CA ALA A 223 2.76 2.55 6.14
C ALA A 223 3.86 3.19 7.00
N ALA A 224 4.89 2.44 7.38
CA ALA A 224 6.00 2.95 8.17
C ALA A 224 6.77 4.06 7.44
N ALA A 225 7.04 3.90 6.14
CA ALA A 225 7.71 4.91 5.33
C ALA A 225 6.89 6.20 5.20
N ILE A 226 5.58 6.09 5.00
CA ILE A 226 4.67 7.25 4.98
C ILE A 226 4.71 7.99 6.31
N LEU A 227 4.61 7.27 7.44
CA LEU A 227 4.65 7.89 8.77
C LEU A 227 5.98 8.60 9.03
N ALA A 228 7.10 7.98 8.69
CA ALA A 228 8.42 8.60 8.81
C ALA A 228 8.57 9.85 7.92
N ALA A 229 8.01 9.82 6.69
CA ALA A 229 8.01 10.95 5.79
C ALA A 229 7.14 12.11 6.30
N LEU A 230 5.97 11.81 6.88
CA LEU A 230 5.10 12.82 7.49
C LEU A 230 5.78 13.48 8.70
N GLU A 231 6.46 12.70 9.55
CA GLU A 231 7.21 13.23 10.68
C GLU A 231 8.37 14.13 10.22
N ARG A 232 9.15 13.68 9.24
CA ARG A 232 10.20 14.52 8.63
C ARG A 232 9.64 15.79 8.02
N ARG A 233 8.48 15.73 7.37
CA ARG A 233 7.80 16.91 6.80
C ARG A 233 7.42 17.92 7.89
N ARG A 234 6.99 17.45 9.06
CA ARG A 234 6.64 18.32 10.20
C ARG A 234 7.79 19.26 10.55
N ASP A 235 9.02 18.74 10.54
CA ASP A 235 10.21 19.53 10.87
C ASP A 235 10.73 20.38 9.71
N SER A 236 10.67 19.84 8.49
CA SER A 236 11.31 20.45 7.31
C SER A 236 10.37 21.31 6.45
N GLY A 237 9.07 21.13 6.56
CA GLY A 237 8.06 21.69 5.65
C GLY A 237 8.10 21.12 4.24
N LYS A 238 8.99 20.15 3.95
CA LYS A 238 9.24 19.62 2.61
C LYS A 238 8.66 18.23 2.43
N GLY A 239 7.98 18.02 1.29
CA GLY A 239 7.57 16.70 0.84
C GLY A 239 8.73 15.81 0.38
N VAL A 240 8.40 14.57 0.02
CA VAL A 240 9.36 13.58 -0.47
C VAL A 240 8.66 12.55 -1.35
N HIS A 241 9.37 12.03 -2.35
CA HIS A 241 8.96 10.86 -3.11
C HIS A 241 9.57 9.60 -2.48
N LEU A 242 8.73 8.65 -2.17
CA LEU A 242 9.08 7.33 -1.63
C LEU A 242 8.90 6.30 -2.75
N ASP A 243 9.96 5.62 -3.13
CA ASP A 243 9.93 4.47 -4.03
C ASP A 243 10.04 3.19 -3.20
N LEU A 244 9.01 2.36 -3.21
CA LEU A 244 8.95 1.13 -2.45
C LEU A 244 8.87 -0.10 -3.37
N SER A 245 9.92 -0.89 -3.39
CA SER A 245 9.93 -2.22 -3.98
C SER A 245 9.36 -3.25 -2.99
N GLN A 246 8.34 -4.02 -3.41
CA GLN A 246 7.84 -5.14 -2.60
C GLN A 246 8.90 -6.21 -2.39
N ALA A 247 9.72 -6.48 -3.42
CA ALA A 247 10.81 -7.44 -3.34
C ALA A 247 11.83 -7.03 -2.29
N GLU A 248 12.32 -5.78 -2.34
CA GLU A 248 13.31 -5.27 -1.39
C GLU A 248 12.76 -5.23 0.04
N ALA A 249 11.52 -4.77 0.23
CA ALA A 249 10.86 -4.82 1.54
C ALA A 249 10.81 -6.23 2.12
N SER A 250 10.62 -7.24 1.26
CA SER A 250 10.53 -8.63 1.69
C SER A 250 11.88 -9.24 2.05
N LEU A 251 12.98 -8.77 1.46
CA LEU A 251 14.34 -9.23 1.77
C LEU A 251 14.71 -8.99 3.25
N HIS A 252 14.10 -8.03 3.92
CA HIS A 252 14.30 -7.84 5.36
C HIS A 252 13.97 -9.08 6.20
N PHE A 253 13.03 -9.91 5.75
CA PHE A 253 12.69 -11.15 6.43
C PHE A 253 13.65 -12.30 6.12
N LEU A 254 14.45 -12.18 5.07
CA LEU A 254 15.51 -13.10 4.69
C LEU A 254 16.90 -12.62 5.14
N ALA A 255 16.97 -11.52 5.89
CA ALA A 255 18.25 -10.93 6.29
C ALA A 255 19.21 -11.92 6.98
N PRO A 256 18.78 -12.80 7.90
CA PRO A 256 19.67 -13.80 8.48
C PRO A 256 20.27 -14.73 7.43
N ALA A 257 19.47 -15.26 6.51
CA ALA A 257 19.94 -16.14 5.45
C ALA A 257 20.87 -15.40 4.46
N MET A 258 20.54 -14.13 4.12
CA MET A 258 21.41 -13.30 3.29
C MET A 258 22.78 -13.06 3.95
N LEU A 259 22.79 -12.76 5.25
CA LEU A 259 24.04 -12.58 5.99
C LEU A 259 24.86 -13.87 6.00
N ASP A 260 24.22 -15.02 6.16
CA ASP A 260 24.87 -16.31 6.17
C ASP A 260 25.51 -16.62 4.81
N VAL A 261 24.82 -16.30 3.71
CA VAL A 261 25.41 -16.40 2.35
C VAL A 261 26.65 -15.51 2.23
N PHE A 262 26.57 -14.24 2.63
CA PHE A 262 27.66 -13.28 2.40
C PHE A 262 28.84 -13.46 3.36
N VAL A 263 28.58 -13.87 4.59
CA VAL A 263 29.62 -13.97 5.64
C VAL A 263 30.22 -15.38 5.70
N ASN A 264 29.39 -16.40 5.61
CA ASN A 264 29.78 -17.80 5.81
C ASN A 264 29.82 -18.59 4.50
N ALA A 265 29.50 -17.99 3.35
CA ALA A 265 29.34 -18.68 2.06
C ALA A 265 28.37 -19.87 2.14
N ALA A 266 27.35 -19.77 2.99
CA ALA A 266 26.31 -20.78 3.11
C ALA A 266 25.44 -20.85 1.86
N ASP A 267 24.79 -21.99 1.66
CA ASP A 267 23.80 -22.19 0.61
C ASP A 267 22.45 -22.58 1.26
N PRO A 268 21.72 -21.58 1.78
CA PRO A 268 20.47 -21.83 2.50
C PRO A 268 19.41 -22.40 1.57
N THR A 269 18.87 -23.54 1.91
CA THR A 269 17.85 -24.25 1.14
C THR A 269 16.77 -24.81 2.07
N ARG A 270 15.83 -25.53 1.50
CA ARG A 270 14.71 -26.15 2.23
C ARG A 270 15.19 -27.11 3.31
N CYS A 271 14.79 -26.90 4.54
CA CYS A 271 15.13 -27.77 5.67
C CYS A 271 13.91 -28.43 6.35
N GLY A 272 12.73 -28.29 5.78
CA GLY A 272 11.48 -28.78 6.38
C GLY A 272 11.18 -28.06 7.70
N ASN A 273 10.93 -28.83 8.75
CA ASN A 273 10.70 -28.31 10.11
C ASN A 273 11.97 -28.36 10.99
N ARG A 274 13.15 -28.49 10.40
CA ARG A 274 14.38 -28.42 11.18
C ARG A 274 14.80 -26.97 11.39
N ASP A 275 15.40 -26.72 12.55
CA ASP A 275 16.01 -25.44 12.89
C ASP A 275 17.41 -25.72 13.45
N GLU A 276 18.38 -24.90 13.10
CA GLU A 276 19.79 -25.11 13.51
C GLU A 276 20.06 -24.70 14.97
N LEU A 277 19.24 -23.81 15.50
CA LEU A 277 19.44 -23.20 16.82
C LEU A 277 18.44 -23.72 17.86
N LEU A 278 17.29 -24.28 17.42
CA LEU A 278 16.20 -24.69 18.29
C LEU A 278 16.02 -26.22 18.30
N ALA A 279 16.00 -26.82 19.47
CA ALA A 279 15.71 -28.25 19.66
C ALA A 279 14.91 -28.45 20.95
N PRO A 280 13.85 -29.27 20.94
CA PRO A 280 13.26 -29.97 19.79
C PRO A 280 12.46 -29.00 18.88
N HIS A 281 12.60 -29.11 17.57
CA HIS A 281 11.88 -28.31 16.58
C HIS A 281 11.38 -29.19 15.44
N GLY A 282 10.06 -29.40 15.36
CA GLY A 282 9.46 -30.29 14.38
C GLY A 282 7.99 -30.58 14.64
N CYS A 283 7.37 -31.37 13.74
CA CYS A 283 6.08 -31.98 13.96
C CYS A 283 6.27 -33.40 14.49
N TYR A 284 5.68 -33.70 15.61
CA TYR A 284 5.79 -35.02 16.28
C TYR A 284 4.41 -35.67 16.38
N PRO A 285 4.33 -37.01 16.22
CA PRO A 285 3.09 -37.74 16.46
C PRO A 285 2.71 -37.65 17.96
N VAL A 286 1.42 -37.47 18.23
CA VAL A 286 0.84 -37.49 19.58
C VAL A 286 0.27 -38.85 19.87
#